data_5dd1ebb563f642286f1c61bed06b1aea
#
_entry.id   5dd1ebb563f642286f1c61bed06b1aea
#
_cell.length_a   1.000
_cell.length_b   1.000
_cell.length_c   1.000
_cell.angle_alpha   90.00
_cell.angle_beta   90.00
_cell.angle_gamma   90.00
#
_symmetry.space_group_name_H-M   'P 1'
#
loop_
_entity.id
_entity.type
_entity.pdbx_description
1 polymer ?
#
loop_
_entity_poly.entity_id
_entity_poly.type
_entity_poly.pdbx_seq_one_letter_code
_entity_poly.pdbx_strand_id
1 'polypeptide(L)'
;VTADDIAEVVSRWTGIPVSRMMQSEREKLLHLEEELHKRVIGQDEAITAVSDAVRRSRAGLQDPKRPIASFIFLGTTGVGKTELAKALAEYLFNDESMMTRIDMSEYQEKFSVTRLIGAPPGYVGYDEGGQLTEAVRRKPYSVVLFDEIEKAHPDVFNTLLQVLDDGRLTDNKGRVVNFKNTI
;
A
#
# COMPACT_ATOMS: atom_id res chain seq x y z
N VAL A 1 2.03 8.07 31.98
CA VAL A 1 1.95 7.71 30.55
C VAL A 1 0.86 6.67 30.39
N THR A 2 -0.17 7.01 29.64
CA THR A 2 -1.31 6.14 29.38
C THR A 2 -1.28 5.64 27.93
N ALA A 3 -2.14 4.64 27.63
CA ALA A 3 -2.32 4.18 26.25
C ALA A 3 -2.78 5.32 25.31
N ASP A 4 -3.58 6.26 25.84
CA ASP A 4 -4.05 7.43 25.10
C ASP A 4 -2.89 8.36 24.72
N ASP A 5 -1.93 8.58 25.63
CA ASP A 5 -0.75 9.40 25.35
C ASP A 5 0.09 8.79 24.20
N ILE A 6 0.27 7.49 24.22
CA ILE A 6 0.99 6.75 23.17
C ILE A 6 0.25 6.84 21.84
N ALA A 7 -1.08 6.65 21.85
CA ALA A 7 -1.91 6.75 20.66
C ALA A 7 -1.85 8.15 20.05
N GLU A 8 -1.85 9.19 20.86
CA GLU A 8 -1.72 10.57 20.39
C GLU A 8 -0.38 10.83 19.69
N VAL A 9 0.73 10.37 20.27
CA VAL A 9 2.07 10.50 19.67
C VAL A 9 2.15 9.76 18.34
N VAL A 10 1.67 8.51 18.31
CA VAL A 10 1.66 7.69 17.09
C VAL A 10 0.75 8.31 16.03
N SER A 11 -0.38 8.89 16.42
CA SER A 11 -1.28 9.60 15.52
C SER A 11 -0.59 10.77 14.83
N ARG A 12 0.19 11.55 15.56
CA ARG A 12 0.97 12.67 15.00
C ARG A 12 2.02 12.19 13.99
N TRP A 13 2.64 11.06 14.26
CA TRP A 13 3.67 10.50 13.38
C TRP A 13 3.13 9.86 12.11
N THR A 14 1.97 9.22 12.20
CA THR A 14 1.40 8.42 11.11
C THR A 14 0.28 9.14 10.35
N GLY A 15 -0.29 10.20 10.92
CA GLY A 15 -1.46 10.89 10.37
C GLY A 15 -2.78 10.15 10.57
N ILE A 16 -2.80 9.03 11.30
CA ILE A 16 -4.02 8.27 11.60
C ILE A 16 -4.70 8.86 12.84
N PRO A 17 -6.01 9.20 12.79
CA PRO A 17 -6.72 9.77 13.94
C PRO A 17 -6.72 8.86 15.18
N VAL A 18 -6.58 9.46 16.36
CA VAL A 18 -6.55 8.76 17.65
C VAL A 18 -7.79 7.87 17.85
N SER A 19 -8.97 8.37 17.49
CA SER A 19 -10.23 7.64 17.64
C SER A 19 -10.24 6.28 16.92
N ARG A 20 -9.56 6.19 15.80
CA ARG A 20 -9.45 4.94 15.03
C ARG A 20 -8.37 4.02 15.59
N MET A 21 -7.30 4.56 16.14
CA MET A 21 -6.23 3.76 16.76
C MET A 21 -6.70 3.08 18.04
N MET A 22 -7.63 3.71 18.76
CA MET A 22 -8.23 3.17 19.98
C MET A 22 -9.37 2.19 19.72
N GLN A 23 -9.87 2.11 18.49
CA GLN A 23 -10.90 1.14 18.12
C GLN A 23 -10.31 -0.28 18.13
N SER A 24 -11.05 -1.24 18.64
CA SER A 24 -10.64 -2.64 18.65
C SER A 24 -10.39 -3.14 17.21
N GLU A 25 -9.16 -3.59 16.93
CA GLU A 25 -8.81 -4.19 15.63
C GLU A 25 -9.67 -5.41 15.33
N ARG A 26 -10.04 -6.17 16.37
CA ARG A 26 -10.91 -7.33 16.20
C ARG A 26 -12.27 -6.95 15.63
N GLU A 27 -12.87 -5.88 16.12
CA GLU A 27 -14.15 -5.39 15.58
C GLU A 27 -14.04 -4.95 14.13
N LYS A 28 -12.97 -4.21 13.78
CA LYS A 28 -12.70 -3.83 12.40
C LYS A 28 -12.59 -5.04 11.48
N LEU A 29 -11.84 -6.05 11.88
CA LEU A 29 -11.61 -7.23 11.06
C LEU A 29 -12.86 -8.08 10.89
N LEU A 30 -13.72 -8.15 11.91
CA LEU A 30 -15.00 -8.87 11.83
C LEU A 30 -15.96 -8.23 10.82
N HIS A 31 -15.92 -6.92 10.68
CA HIS A 31 -16.82 -6.17 9.79
C HIS A 31 -16.19 -5.76 8.47
N LEU A 32 -14.94 -6.14 8.20
CA LEU A 32 -14.21 -5.71 7.02
C LEU A 32 -14.92 -6.06 5.72
N GLU A 33 -15.38 -7.29 5.55
CA GLU A 33 -16.11 -7.72 4.35
C GLU A 33 -17.39 -6.93 4.14
N GLU A 34 -18.17 -6.73 5.20
CA GLU A 34 -19.43 -5.96 5.15
C GLU A 34 -19.17 -4.52 4.73
N GLU A 35 -18.15 -3.89 5.29
CA GLU A 35 -17.79 -2.52 4.95
C GLU A 35 -17.29 -2.39 3.50
N LEU A 36 -16.52 -3.35 3.02
CA LEU A 36 -16.08 -3.36 1.63
C LEU A 36 -17.24 -3.59 0.67
N HIS A 37 -18.20 -4.46 1.00
CA HIS A 37 -19.39 -4.70 0.19
C HIS A 37 -20.32 -3.49 0.09
N LYS A 38 -20.30 -2.58 1.04
CA LYS A 38 -21.08 -1.33 0.96
C LYS A 38 -20.61 -0.41 -0.16
N ARG A 39 -19.33 -0.44 -0.49
CA ARG A 39 -18.73 0.44 -1.50
C ARG A 39 -18.47 -0.25 -2.83
N VAL A 40 -18.17 -1.54 -2.81
CA VAL A 40 -17.75 -2.30 -3.99
C VAL A 40 -18.80 -3.36 -4.31
N ILE A 41 -19.42 -3.23 -5.46
CA ILE A 41 -20.46 -4.15 -5.92
C ILE A 41 -19.85 -5.17 -6.88
N GLY A 42 -20.14 -6.46 -6.67
CA GLY A 42 -19.81 -7.52 -7.63
C GLY A 42 -18.36 -8.01 -7.61
N GLN A 43 -17.60 -7.76 -6.55
CA GLN A 43 -16.22 -8.22 -6.39
C GLN A 43 -16.07 -9.16 -5.18
N ASP A 44 -17.01 -10.09 -5.02
CA ASP A 44 -17.12 -10.94 -3.81
C ASP A 44 -15.85 -11.75 -3.54
N GLU A 45 -15.28 -12.39 -4.55
CA GLU A 45 -14.05 -13.17 -4.39
C GLU A 45 -12.85 -12.29 -3.99
N ALA A 46 -12.73 -11.12 -4.61
CA ALA A 46 -11.67 -10.17 -4.30
C ALA A 46 -11.80 -9.65 -2.86
N ILE A 47 -13.01 -9.30 -2.46
CA ILE A 47 -13.30 -8.81 -1.10
C ILE A 47 -12.98 -9.89 -0.06
N THR A 48 -13.40 -11.12 -0.28
CA THR A 48 -13.11 -12.24 0.61
C THR A 48 -11.61 -12.51 0.71
N ALA A 49 -10.90 -12.55 -0.40
CA ALA A 49 -9.46 -12.78 -0.42
C ALA A 49 -8.68 -11.69 0.33
N VAL A 50 -9.04 -10.44 0.10
CA VAL A 50 -8.41 -9.29 0.78
C VAL A 50 -8.70 -9.34 2.28
N SER A 51 -9.94 -9.56 2.67
CA SER A 51 -10.35 -9.63 4.08
C SER A 51 -9.64 -10.75 4.84
N ASP A 52 -9.54 -11.93 4.23
CA ASP A 52 -8.84 -13.07 4.83
C ASP A 52 -7.33 -12.81 4.98
N ALA A 53 -6.70 -12.18 4.01
CA ALA A 53 -5.29 -11.86 4.07
C ALA A 53 -4.99 -10.81 5.14
N VAL A 54 -5.82 -9.79 5.28
CA VAL A 54 -5.69 -8.78 6.33
C VAL A 54 -5.85 -9.43 7.72
N ARG A 55 -6.84 -10.29 7.88
CA ARG A 55 -7.05 -11.04 9.13
C ARG A 55 -5.85 -11.91 9.49
N ARG A 56 -5.29 -12.63 8.52
CA ARG A 56 -4.08 -13.47 8.74
C ARG A 56 -2.87 -12.63 9.14
N SER A 57 -2.68 -11.51 8.51
CA SER A 57 -1.59 -10.57 8.84
C SER A 57 -1.72 -10.07 10.28
N ARG A 58 -2.92 -9.67 10.68
CA ARG A 58 -3.19 -9.16 12.03
C ARG A 58 -3.11 -10.23 13.10
N ALA A 59 -3.37 -11.49 12.75
CA ALA A 59 -3.21 -12.64 13.64
C ALA A 59 -1.75 -13.09 13.82
N GLY A 60 -0.80 -12.43 13.14
CA GLY A 60 0.62 -12.79 13.22
C GLY A 60 1.00 -14.04 12.44
N LEU A 61 0.15 -14.49 11.51
CA LEU A 61 0.38 -15.69 10.71
C LEU A 61 1.21 -15.43 9.45
N GLN A 62 1.61 -14.19 9.24
CA GLN A 62 2.46 -13.81 8.10
C GLN A 62 3.85 -13.37 8.56
N ASP A 63 4.79 -13.38 7.61
CA ASP A 63 6.13 -12.84 7.83
C ASP A 63 6.05 -11.34 8.14
N PRO A 64 6.50 -10.90 9.33
CA PRO A 64 6.42 -9.48 9.71
C PRO A 64 7.27 -8.56 8.86
N LYS A 65 8.17 -9.10 8.03
CA LYS A 65 9.04 -8.31 7.14
C LYS A 65 8.34 -7.95 5.83
N ARG A 66 7.32 -8.70 5.42
CA ARG A 66 6.60 -8.49 4.17
C ARG A 66 5.46 -7.48 4.33
N PRO A 67 4.95 -6.92 3.23
CA PRO A 67 3.72 -6.16 3.27
C PRO A 67 2.58 -6.93 3.94
N ILE A 68 1.60 -6.22 4.46
CA ILE A 68 0.41 -6.82 5.10
C ILE A 68 -0.23 -7.84 4.17
N ALA A 69 -0.42 -7.47 2.92
CA ALA A 69 -0.92 -8.34 1.88
C ALA A 69 -0.50 -7.84 0.51
N SER A 70 -0.47 -8.73 -0.46
CA SER A 70 -0.29 -8.39 -1.87
C SER A 70 -1.21 -9.23 -2.73
N PHE A 71 -1.85 -8.60 -3.72
CA PHE A 71 -2.83 -9.24 -4.59
C PHE A 71 -2.60 -8.86 -6.04
N ILE A 72 -2.88 -9.79 -6.93
CA ILE A 72 -2.98 -9.53 -8.36
C ILE A 72 -4.42 -9.83 -8.78
N PHE A 73 -5.11 -8.82 -9.25
CA PHE A 73 -6.47 -8.97 -9.78
C PHE A 73 -6.41 -9.03 -11.29
N LEU A 74 -6.80 -10.18 -11.83
CA LEU A 74 -6.87 -10.42 -13.26
C LEU A 74 -8.29 -10.13 -13.76
N GLY A 75 -8.40 -9.44 -14.87
CA GLY A 75 -9.71 -9.14 -15.46
C GLY A 75 -9.70 -7.87 -16.30
N THR A 76 -10.85 -7.62 -16.94
CA THR A 76 -11.03 -6.40 -17.73
C THR A 76 -10.90 -5.15 -16.88
N THR A 77 -10.40 -4.08 -17.48
CA THR A 77 -10.32 -2.77 -16.86
C THR A 77 -11.70 -2.38 -16.32
N GLY A 78 -11.82 -2.30 -15.01
CA GLY A 78 -13.07 -2.00 -14.38
C GLY A 78 -12.91 -1.05 -13.21
N VAL A 79 -13.96 -0.31 -12.98
CA VAL A 79 -14.07 0.72 -11.93
C VAL A 79 -13.88 0.14 -10.52
N GLY A 80 -14.06 -1.18 -10.36
CA GLY A 80 -14.04 -1.83 -9.06
C GLY A 80 -12.68 -1.90 -8.38
N LYS A 81 -11.58 -1.95 -9.13
CA LYS A 81 -10.22 -2.09 -8.56
C LYS A 81 -9.81 -0.86 -7.75
N THR A 82 -9.97 0.32 -8.32
CA THR A 82 -9.64 1.58 -7.65
C THR A 82 -10.57 1.82 -6.47
N GLU A 83 -11.85 1.53 -6.63
CA GLU A 83 -12.83 1.69 -5.56
C GLU A 83 -12.55 0.74 -4.38
N LEU A 84 -12.14 -0.50 -4.66
CA LEU A 84 -11.72 -1.44 -3.61
C LEU A 84 -10.50 -0.93 -2.85
N ALA A 85 -9.49 -0.40 -3.55
CA ALA A 85 -8.30 0.17 -2.92
C ALA A 85 -8.65 1.38 -2.05
N LYS A 86 -9.52 2.26 -2.51
CA LYS A 86 -10.01 3.41 -1.72
C LYS A 86 -10.79 2.97 -0.49
N ALA A 87 -11.66 1.98 -0.63
CA ALA A 87 -12.43 1.43 0.48
C ALA A 87 -11.55 0.80 1.55
N LEU A 88 -10.51 0.06 1.14
CA LEU A 88 -9.50 -0.48 2.05
C LEU A 88 -8.75 0.62 2.78
N ALA A 89 -8.31 1.64 2.08
CA ALA A 89 -7.58 2.77 2.67
C ALA A 89 -8.45 3.49 3.70
N GLU A 90 -9.70 3.76 3.37
CA GLU A 90 -10.65 4.41 4.30
C GLU A 90 -10.89 3.56 5.53
N TYR A 91 -11.15 2.28 5.36
CA TYR A 91 -11.52 1.42 6.47
C TYR A 91 -10.34 1.07 7.37
N LEU A 92 -9.19 0.71 6.80
CA LEU A 92 -8.02 0.29 7.58
C LEU A 92 -7.18 1.46 8.08
N PHE A 93 -7.09 2.53 7.32
CA PHE A 93 -6.23 3.68 7.60
C PHE A 93 -7.00 4.97 7.82
N ASN A 94 -8.33 4.89 7.87
CA ASN A 94 -9.24 5.98 8.19
C ASN A 94 -9.27 7.16 7.22
N ASP A 95 -8.70 7.01 6.05
CA ASP A 95 -8.66 8.06 5.03
C ASP A 95 -8.47 7.42 3.66
N GLU A 96 -9.38 7.66 2.74
CA GLU A 96 -9.25 7.13 1.38
C GLU A 96 -8.06 7.73 0.62
N SER A 97 -7.51 8.86 1.10
CA SER A 97 -6.27 9.43 0.57
C SER A 97 -5.01 8.65 0.98
N MET A 98 -5.11 7.71 1.92
CA MET A 98 -4.04 6.77 2.28
C MET A 98 -3.91 5.68 1.22
N MET A 99 -3.92 6.08 -0.02
CA MET A 99 -3.75 5.25 -1.20
C MET A 99 -2.80 5.94 -2.17
N THR A 100 -1.90 5.16 -2.74
CA THR A 100 -1.04 5.59 -3.83
C THR A 100 -1.39 4.79 -5.08
N ARG A 101 -1.78 5.46 -6.14
CA ARG A 101 -2.03 4.82 -7.44
C ARG A 101 -0.88 5.10 -8.38
N ILE A 102 -0.31 4.05 -8.94
CA ILE A 102 0.75 4.12 -9.94
C ILE A 102 0.27 3.41 -11.20
N ASP A 103 0.17 4.16 -12.29
CA ASP A 103 -0.24 3.63 -13.59
C ASP A 103 0.99 3.05 -14.30
N MET A 104 1.04 1.72 -14.41
CA MET A 104 2.17 1.02 -15.02
C MET A 104 2.25 1.22 -16.54
N SER A 105 1.24 1.76 -17.19
CA SER A 105 1.34 2.16 -18.60
C SER A 105 2.38 3.26 -18.86
N GLU A 106 2.70 4.04 -17.82
CA GLU A 106 3.76 5.05 -17.86
C GLU A 106 5.17 4.49 -17.59
N TYR A 107 5.28 3.18 -17.30
CA TYR A 107 6.51 2.49 -16.90
C TYR A 107 6.88 1.37 -17.87
N GLN A 108 6.64 1.58 -19.17
CA GLN A 108 6.90 0.59 -20.20
C GLN A 108 8.35 0.52 -20.63
N GLU A 109 9.15 1.52 -20.33
CA GLU A 109 10.54 1.61 -20.70
C GLU A 109 11.48 1.18 -19.56
N LYS A 110 12.67 0.68 -19.92
CA LYS A 110 13.68 0.25 -18.94
C LYS A 110 14.07 1.36 -17.97
N PHE A 111 14.19 2.60 -18.44
CA PHE A 111 14.57 3.74 -17.61
C PHE A 111 13.47 4.17 -16.62
N SER A 112 12.28 3.64 -16.75
CA SER A 112 11.17 3.95 -15.85
C SER A 112 11.42 3.52 -14.40
N VAL A 113 12.37 2.59 -14.15
CA VAL A 113 12.79 2.24 -12.78
C VAL A 113 13.24 3.48 -12.02
N THR A 114 13.93 4.42 -12.66
CA THR A 114 14.38 5.66 -12.02
C THR A 114 13.23 6.56 -11.56
N ARG A 115 12.08 6.46 -12.19
CA ARG A 115 10.87 7.17 -11.76
C ARG A 115 10.26 6.58 -10.50
N LEU A 116 10.42 5.27 -10.29
CA LEU A 116 9.91 4.58 -9.09
C LEU A 116 10.78 4.84 -7.86
N ILE A 117 12.09 4.69 -7.99
CA ILE A 117 13.04 4.76 -6.87
C ILE A 117 13.83 6.07 -6.80
N GLY A 118 13.79 6.86 -7.84
CA GLY A 118 14.52 8.11 -7.99
C GLY A 118 15.72 8.00 -8.91
N ALA A 119 16.10 9.14 -9.51
CA ALA A 119 17.26 9.23 -10.41
C ALA A 119 18.57 9.17 -9.62
N PRO A 120 19.65 8.63 -10.23
CA PRO A 120 20.98 8.66 -9.60
C PRO A 120 21.50 10.09 -9.39
N PRO A 121 22.46 10.29 -8.47
CA PRO A 121 23.10 11.60 -8.29
C PRO A 121 23.64 12.18 -9.60
N GLY A 122 23.37 13.46 -9.84
CA GLY A 122 23.78 14.15 -11.06
C GLY A 122 22.80 14.05 -12.23
N TYR A 123 21.73 13.28 -12.10
CA TYR A 123 20.68 13.17 -13.13
C TYR A 123 19.45 14.02 -12.76
N VAL A 124 18.68 14.39 -13.78
CA VAL A 124 17.42 15.12 -13.61
C VAL A 124 16.46 14.27 -12.78
N GLY A 125 15.81 14.89 -11.80
CA GLY A 125 14.86 14.20 -10.90
C GLY A 125 15.49 13.64 -9.63
N TYR A 126 16.80 13.78 -9.42
CA TYR A 126 17.46 13.30 -8.19
C TYR A 126 16.86 13.90 -6.91
N ASP A 127 16.64 15.21 -6.91
CA ASP A 127 16.11 15.90 -5.72
C ASP A 127 14.65 15.56 -5.43
N GLU A 128 13.87 15.27 -6.45
CA GLU A 128 12.45 14.94 -6.33
C GLU A 128 12.21 13.54 -5.74
N GLY A 129 13.17 12.63 -5.92
CA GLY A 129 13.04 11.24 -5.50
C GLY A 129 12.14 10.41 -6.41
N GLY A 130 11.87 9.16 -6.03
CA GLY A 130 11.04 8.23 -6.77
C GLY A 130 9.57 8.35 -6.42
N GLN A 131 8.70 8.15 -7.39
CA GLN A 131 7.25 8.20 -7.17
C GLN A 131 6.77 7.19 -6.12
N LEU A 132 7.25 5.96 -6.19
CA LEU A 132 6.88 4.91 -5.25
C LEU A 132 7.54 5.11 -3.89
N THR A 133 8.84 5.29 -3.86
CA THR A 133 9.60 5.41 -2.61
C THR A 133 9.20 6.63 -1.81
N GLU A 134 9.01 7.79 -2.44
CA GLU A 134 8.55 9.00 -1.75
C GLU A 134 7.10 8.87 -1.25
N ALA A 135 6.21 8.28 -2.04
CA ALA A 135 4.83 8.09 -1.63
C ALA A 135 4.72 7.22 -0.37
N VAL A 136 5.43 6.09 -0.33
CA VAL A 136 5.41 5.18 0.83
C VAL A 136 6.17 5.75 2.01
N ARG A 137 7.25 6.49 1.77
CA ARG A 137 7.97 7.18 2.84
C ARG A 137 7.08 8.20 3.55
N ARG A 138 6.25 8.91 2.81
CA ARG A 138 5.31 9.91 3.37
C ARG A 138 4.07 9.28 3.99
N LYS A 139 3.61 8.16 3.43
CA LYS A 139 2.41 7.44 3.85
C LYS A 139 2.73 5.97 4.08
N PRO A 140 3.45 5.62 5.16
CA PRO A 140 3.90 4.24 5.39
C PRO A 140 2.74 3.26 5.68
N TYR A 141 1.60 3.76 6.11
CA TYR A 141 0.36 3.00 6.31
C TYR A 141 -0.59 3.34 5.17
N SER A 142 -0.49 2.59 4.08
CA SER A 142 -1.27 2.91 2.88
C SER A 142 -1.55 1.68 2.02
N VAL A 143 -2.49 1.85 1.12
CA VAL A 143 -2.75 0.91 0.02
C VAL A 143 -2.02 1.41 -1.22
N VAL A 144 -1.20 0.56 -1.83
CA VAL A 144 -0.49 0.87 -3.07
C VAL A 144 -1.13 0.09 -4.21
N LEU A 145 -1.71 0.79 -5.16
CA LEU A 145 -2.35 0.21 -6.34
C LEU A 145 -1.45 0.38 -7.57
N PHE A 146 -1.01 -0.73 -8.14
CA PHE A 146 -0.33 -0.76 -9.42
C PHE A 146 -1.34 -1.10 -10.51
N ASP A 147 -1.82 -0.10 -11.21
CA ASP A 147 -2.80 -0.28 -12.29
C ASP A 147 -2.09 -0.66 -13.58
N GLU A 148 -2.72 -1.55 -14.35
CA GLU A 148 -2.19 -2.03 -15.64
C GLU A 148 -0.79 -2.65 -15.53
N ILE A 149 -0.60 -3.52 -14.55
CA ILE A 149 0.69 -4.14 -14.22
C ILE A 149 1.31 -4.90 -15.40
N GLU A 150 0.50 -5.43 -16.30
CA GLU A 150 0.93 -6.15 -17.50
C GLU A 150 1.72 -5.28 -18.49
N LYS A 151 1.58 -3.97 -18.40
CA LYS A 151 2.29 -3.02 -19.27
C LYS A 151 3.65 -2.61 -18.74
N ALA A 152 3.99 -2.95 -17.51
CA ALA A 152 5.27 -2.60 -16.91
C ALA A 152 6.43 -3.29 -17.62
N HIS A 153 7.54 -2.56 -17.81
CA HIS A 153 8.77 -3.15 -18.30
C HIS A 153 9.25 -4.25 -17.32
N PRO A 154 9.85 -5.36 -17.80
CA PRO A 154 10.34 -6.43 -16.92
C PRO A 154 11.27 -5.95 -15.80
N ASP A 155 12.12 -4.96 -16.02
CA ASP A 155 13.01 -4.42 -14.99
C ASP A 155 12.22 -3.69 -13.90
N VAL A 156 11.15 -2.99 -14.26
CA VAL A 156 10.22 -2.36 -13.30
C VAL A 156 9.51 -3.43 -12.49
N PHE A 157 9.01 -4.46 -13.15
CA PHE A 157 8.34 -5.57 -12.49
C PHE A 157 9.26 -6.28 -11.50
N ASN A 158 10.53 -6.53 -11.85
CA ASN A 158 11.51 -7.13 -10.95
C ASN A 158 11.78 -6.30 -9.71
N THR A 159 11.78 -4.97 -9.83
CA THR A 159 11.89 -4.07 -8.69
C THR A 159 10.70 -4.23 -7.73
N LEU A 160 9.49 -4.39 -8.27
CA LEU A 160 8.30 -4.64 -7.46
C LEU A 160 8.35 -6.00 -6.76
N LEU A 161 8.91 -7.02 -7.40
CA LEU A 161 9.09 -8.34 -6.77
C LEU A 161 9.98 -8.25 -5.53
N GLN A 162 11.01 -7.40 -5.54
CA GLN A 162 11.85 -7.16 -4.37
C GLN A 162 11.04 -6.63 -3.20
N VAL A 163 10.11 -5.72 -3.44
CA VAL A 163 9.19 -5.20 -2.40
C VAL A 163 8.37 -6.32 -1.79
N LEU A 164 7.85 -7.23 -2.62
CA LEU A 164 7.04 -8.35 -2.16
C LEU A 164 7.84 -9.36 -1.34
N ASP A 165 9.09 -9.59 -1.68
CA ASP A 165 9.95 -10.55 -0.98
C ASP A 165 10.57 -9.96 0.29
N ASP A 166 11.13 -8.77 0.21
CA ASP A 166 11.92 -8.15 1.28
C ASP A 166 11.12 -7.15 2.12
N GLY A 167 9.97 -6.69 1.62
CA GLY A 167 9.15 -5.68 2.28
C GLY A 167 9.80 -4.30 2.36
N ARG A 168 10.84 -4.06 1.57
CA ARG A 168 11.59 -2.81 1.57
C ARG A 168 12.22 -2.52 0.21
N LEU A 169 12.50 -1.26 -0.02
CA LEU A 169 13.13 -0.78 -1.23
C LEU A 169 14.06 0.38 -0.88
N THR A 170 15.27 0.38 -1.41
CA THR A 170 16.21 1.47 -1.20
C THR A 170 15.99 2.54 -2.27
N ASP A 171 15.82 3.79 -1.84
CA ASP A 171 15.67 4.91 -2.76
C ASP A 171 17.01 5.40 -3.33
N ASN A 172 16.97 6.41 -4.20
CA ASN A 172 18.15 6.98 -4.84
C ASN A 172 19.08 7.74 -3.89
N LYS A 173 18.65 8.03 -2.67
CA LYS A 173 19.44 8.69 -1.62
C LYS A 173 19.99 7.72 -0.60
N GLY A 174 19.88 6.41 -0.86
CA GLY A 174 20.34 5.36 0.04
C GLY A 174 19.44 5.11 1.24
N ARG A 175 18.25 5.71 1.28
CA ARG A 175 17.30 5.49 2.37
C ARG A 175 16.50 4.22 2.12
N VAL A 176 16.35 3.41 3.16
CA VAL A 176 15.50 2.22 3.11
C VAL A 176 14.06 2.62 3.38
N VAL A 177 13.19 2.37 2.41
CA VAL A 177 11.76 2.59 2.53
C VAL A 177 11.07 1.27 2.87
N ASN A 178 10.31 1.24 3.94
CA ASN A 178 9.69 0.04 4.48
C ASN A 178 8.22 -0.07 4.03
N PHE A 179 7.86 -1.19 3.45
CA PHE A 179 6.52 -1.50 2.94
C PHE A 179 5.72 -2.44 3.86
N LYS A 180 6.23 -2.79 5.03
CA LYS A 180 5.59 -3.77 5.93
C LYS A 180 4.17 -3.39 6.39
N ASN A 181 3.81 -2.11 6.35
CA ASN A 181 2.50 -1.61 6.75
C ASN A 181 1.62 -1.24 5.54
N THR A 182 1.99 -1.65 4.34
CA THR A 182 1.22 -1.43 3.11
C THR A 182 0.46 -2.67 2.66
N ILE A 183 -0.54 -2.45 1.83
CA ILE A 183 -1.27 -3.48 1.08
C ILE A 183 -1.11 -3.19 -0.41
#